data_561f60695355fb823776c1a22e7f2434
#
_entry.id   561f60695355fb823776c1a22e7f2434
#
_cell.length_a   1.000
_cell.length_b   1.000
_cell.length_c   1.000
_cell.angle_alpha   90.00
_cell.angle_beta   90.00
_cell.angle_gamma   90.00
#
_symmetry.space_group_name_H-M   'P 1'
#
loop_
_entity.id
_entity.type
_entity.pdbx_description
1 polymer ?
#
loop_
_entity_poly.entity_id
_entity_poly.type
_entity_poly.pdbx_seq_one_letter_code
_entity_poly.pdbx_strand_id
1 'polypeptide(L)'
;VLGLSQAIYDTKNTLNGEQRLATEKSKDLKLIKGLKDLNKAQLEDVTNKVNAANTLTELSQLTQSTLELNDKMKLLRDQLKTLVNPVKASLNYRNADYNLKRQFNKALKEAKGVLNKNSGTNVNINDIQHLLTQIDNAKDQLNGEQRLKEHQQKSEVYVIKELDILNNAQKAAVINQIRASKDIKMINQIVDNAIELNDAMQSLKEHVTQLTATTRDNIEYLNADEDLKLQYDYAINLANNVLDKENGTNKDINIIIGMIQNMDDARALLNGIARLKDAQAKAHNDIKETLIRQLDEIEHANATSNSKDQAKQMVNEESRKALSNINDATSNDLVNQAKDEGQSAIEHIHADEL
;
A
#
# COMPACT_ATOMS: atom_id res chain seq x y z
N VAL A 1 -102.83 27.34 -12.68
CA VAL A 1 -102.01 26.92 -11.55
C VAL A 1 -101.68 25.41 -11.73
N LEU A 2 -102.63 24.54 -12.01
CA LEU A 2 -102.42 23.07 -12.12
C LEU A 2 -101.54 22.71 -13.27
N GLY A 3 -101.64 23.35 -14.45
CA GLY A 3 -100.77 23.09 -15.60
C GLY A 3 -99.27 23.44 -15.38
N LEU A 4 -98.99 24.48 -14.61
CA LEU A 4 -97.66 24.91 -14.28
C LEU A 4 -97.01 23.98 -13.25
N SER A 5 -97.78 23.47 -12.27
CA SER A 5 -97.36 22.48 -11.31
C SER A 5 -96.98 21.14 -11.99
N GLN A 6 -97.78 20.71 -12.96
CA GLN A 6 -97.56 19.51 -13.74
C GLN A 6 -96.30 19.68 -14.61
N ALA A 7 -96.18 20.83 -15.29
CA ALA A 7 -94.95 21.06 -16.12
C ALA A 7 -93.67 21.09 -15.26
N ILE A 8 -93.73 21.70 -14.05
CA ILE A 8 -92.58 21.65 -13.13
C ILE A 8 -92.32 20.24 -12.67
N TYR A 9 -93.28 19.42 -12.35
CA TYR A 9 -93.17 18.04 -11.98
C TYR A 9 -92.58 17.18 -13.12
N ASP A 10 -93.05 17.33 -14.32
CA ASP A 10 -92.60 16.62 -15.48
C ASP A 10 -91.15 17.04 -15.84
N THR A 11 -90.80 18.32 -15.77
CA THR A 11 -89.44 18.80 -15.96
C THR A 11 -88.53 18.30 -14.88
N LYS A 12 -88.92 18.23 -13.57
CA LYS A 12 -88.18 17.63 -12.50
C LYS A 12 -87.85 16.14 -12.79
N ASN A 13 -88.88 15.41 -13.28
CA ASN A 13 -88.74 13.99 -13.57
C ASN A 13 -87.88 13.72 -14.83
N THR A 14 -87.60 14.69 -15.68
CA THR A 14 -86.68 14.59 -16.84
C THR A 14 -85.24 14.95 -16.45
N LEU A 15 -84.95 15.38 -15.26
CA LEU A 15 -83.62 15.67 -14.79
C LEU A 15 -82.86 14.36 -14.66
N ASN A 16 -81.72 14.24 -15.32
CA ASN A 16 -80.90 13.04 -15.40
C ASN A 16 -79.51 13.16 -14.68
N GLY A 17 -79.40 14.14 -13.79
CA GLY A 17 -78.17 14.47 -13.11
C GLY A 17 -77.51 13.30 -12.34
N GLU A 18 -78.35 12.54 -11.59
CA GLU A 18 -77.86 11.36 -10.84
C GLU A 18 -77.37 10.23 -11.77
N GLN A 19 -78.13 9.98 -12.86
CA GLN A 19 -77.73 8.95 -13.85
C GLN A 19 -76.45 9.34 -14.58
N ARG A 20 -76.29 10.60 -14.91
CA ARG A 20 -75.07 11.14 -15.50
C ARG A 20 -73.88 11.01 -14.57
N LEU A 21 -74.04 11.35 -13.29
CA LEU A 21 -73.00 11.20 -12.26
C LEU A 21 -72.61 9.74 -12.09
N ALA A 22 -73.59 8.84 -11.98
CA ALA A 22 -73.33 7.39 -11.87
C ALA A 22 -72.56 6.84 -13.08
N THR A 23 -72.92 7.26 -14.29
CA THR A 23 -72.27 6.86 -15.52
C THR A 23 -70.82 7.33 -15.55
N GLU A 24 -70.55 8.60 -15.23
CA GLU A 24 -69.23 9.18 -15.22
C GLU A 24 -68.36 8.58 -14.10
N LYS A 25 -68.88 8.31 -12.92
CA LYS A 25 -68.19 7.55 -11.87
C LYS A 25 -67.70 6.20 -12.36
N SER A 26 -68.58 5.45 -13.03
CA SER A 26 -68.21 4.14 -13.58
C SER A 26 -67.09 4.22 -14.60
N LYS A 27 -67.11 5.21 -15.48
CA LYS A 27 -66.10 5.46 -16.48
C LYS A 27 -64.77 5.87 -15.84
N ASP A 28 -64.78 6.79 -14.87
CA ASP A 28 -63.58 7.27 -14.18
C ASP A 28 -62.96 6.14 -13.32
N LEU A 29 -63.74 5.32 -12.62
CA LEU A 29 -63.25 4.15 -11.91
C LEU A 29 -62.54 3.15 -12.83
N LYS A 30 -63.04 2.96 -14.06
CA LYS A 30 -62.40 2.10 -15.06
C LYS A 30 -61.06 2.71 -15.50
N LEU A 31 -61.01 4.02 -15.71
CA LEU A 31 -59.78 4.77 -16.04
C LEU A 31 -58.75 4.62 -14.93
N ILE A 32 -59.14 4.94 -13.67
CA ILE A 32 -58.29 4.92 -12.47
C ILE A 32 -57.72 3.53 -12.21
N LYS A 33 -58.51 2.46 -12.35
CA LYS A 33 -58.07 1.08 -12.23
C LYS A 33 -57.01 0.68 -13.29
N GLY A 34 -57.01 1.39 -14.43
CA GLY A 34 -56.00 1.23 -15.50
C GLY A 34 -54.69 1.92 -15.23
N LEU A 35 -54.54 2.78 -14.22
CA LEU A 35 -53.31 3.50 -13.89
C LEU A 35 -52.30 2.56 -13.27
N LYS A 36 -51.11 2.53 -13.90
CA LYS A 36 -50.08 1.53 -13.59
C LYS A 36 -49.10 1.97 -12.51
N ASP A 37 -49.03 3.24 -12.19
CA ASP A 37 -47.99 3.79 -11.32
C ASP A 37 -48.42 4.00 -9.87
N LEU A 38 -49.72 4.10 -9.59
CA LEU A 38 -50.24 4.18 -8.22
C LEU A 38 -50.04 2.87 -7.45
N ASN A 39 -49.79 2.97 -6.14
CA ASN A 39 -49.79 1.82 -5.23
C ASN A 39 -51.22 1.46 -4.77
N LYS A 40 -51.37 0.33 -4.08
CA LYS A 40 -52.67 -0.18 -3.62
C LYS A 40 -53.41 0.80 -2.72
N ALA A 41 -52.70 1.40 -1.75
CA ALA A 41 -53.32 2.37 -0.81
C ALA A 41 -53.82 3.63 -1.52
N GLN A 42 -53.12 4.15 -2.49
CA GLN A 42 -53.54 5.27 -3.32
C GLN A 42 -54.75 4.91 -4.18
N LEU A 43 -54.76 3.74 -4.81
CA LEU A 43 -55.91 3.28 -5.61
C LEU A 43 -57.16 3.07 -4.76
N GLU A 44 -57.04 2.54 -3.55
CA GLU A 44 -58.16 2.37 -2.61
C GLU A 44 -58.73 3.73 -2.15
N ASP A 45 -57.83 4.65 -1.77
CA ASP A 45 -58.25 6.00 -1.33
C ASP A 45 -59.00 6.76 -2.45
N VAL A 46 -58.43 6.78 -3.65
CA VAL A 46 -59.05 7.46 -4.81
C VAL A 46 -60.39 6.78 -5.18
N THR A 47 -60.45 5.44 -5.18
CA THR A 47 -61.69 4.70 -5.45
C THR A 47 -62.78 5.09 -4.45
N ASN A 48 -62.48 5.21 -3.18
CA ASN A 48 -63.41 5.63 -2.14
C ASN A 48 -63.90 7.07 -2.37
N LYS A 49 -62.98 7.99 -2.71
CA LYS A 49 -63.31 9.38 -3.01
C LYS A 49 -64.19 9.54 -4.24
N VAL A 50 -63.95 8.80 -5.32
CA VAL A 50 -64.78 8.79 -6.53
C VAL A 50 -66.19 8.27 -6.20
N ASN A 51 -66.28 7.20 -5.42
CA ASN A 51 -67.59 6.68 -5.00
C ASN A 51 -68.39 7.70 -4.15
N ALA A 52 -67.70 8.47 -3.30
CA ALA A 52 -68.30 9.47 -2.43
C ALA A 52 -68.63 10.80 -3.12
N ALA A 53 -68.09 11.09 -4.31
CA ALA A 53 -68.31 12.35 -4.99
C ALA A 53 -69.79 12.60 -5.30
N ASN A 54 -70.24 13.84 -5.09
CA ASN A 54 -71.65 14.21 -5.26
C ASN A 54 -71.93 15.09 -6.48
N THR A 55 -70.88 15.58 -7.11
CA THR A 55 -71.01 16.45 -8.30
C THR A 55 -70.06 16.01 -9.41
N LEU A 56 -70.38 16.31 -10.67
CA LEU A 56 -69.52 16.08 -11.82
C LEU A 56 -68.23 16.93 -11.74
N THR A 57 -68.30 18.13 -11.17
CA THR A 57 -67.13 19.00 -10.96
C THR A 57 -66.14 18.37 -9.99
N GLU A 58 -66.62 17.91 -8.85
CA GLU A 58 -65.81 17.21 -7.85
C GLU A 58 -65.13 15.93 -8.47
N LEU A 59 -65.91 15.16 -9.21
CA LEU A 59 -65.44 13.97 -9.89
C LEU A 59 -64.31 14.30 -10.90
N SER A 60 -64.51 15.33 -11.73
CA SER A 60 -63.52 15.78 -12.70
C SER A 60 -62.22 16.23 -12.05
N GLN A 61 -62.29 16.97 -10.93
CA GLN A 61 -61.13 17.40 -10.16
C GLN A 61 -60.38 16.22 -9.54
N LEU A 62 -61.10 15.25 -8.99
CA LEU A 62 -60.52 14.03 -8.44
C LEU A 62 -59.81 13.21 -9.53
N THR A 63 -60.41 13.04 -10.68
CA THR A 63 -59.84 12.31 -11.79
C THR A 63 -58.57 13.00 -12.30
N GLN A 64 -58.59 14.31 -12.50
CA GLN A 64 -57.44 15.09 -12.93
C GLN A 64 -56.28 14.99 -11.90
N SER A 65 -56.57 15.21 -10.61
CA SER A 65 -55.53 15.10 -9.58
C SER A 65 -54.95 13.66 -9.45
N THR A 66 -55.77 12.64 -9.75
CA THR A 66 -55.32 11.25 -9.76
C THR A 66 -54.39 10.96 -10.92
N LEU A 67 -54.68 11.50 -12.11
CA LEU A 67 -53.78 11.39 -13.26
C LEU A 67 -52.41 12.07 -12.96
N GLU A 68 -52.45 13.27 -12.38
CA GLU A 68 -51.24 13.98 -11.98
C GLU A 68 -50.43 13.20 -10.93
N LEU A 69 -51.10 12.58 -9.95
CA LEU A 69 -50.48 11.72 -8.95
C LEU A 69 -49.80 10.52 -9.61
N ASN A 70 -50.49 9.86 -10.54
CA ASN A 70 -49.91 8.75 -11.29
C ASN A 70 -48.65 9.17 -12.06
N ASP A 71 -48.68 10.31 -12.74
CA ASP A 71 -47.55 10.83 -13.48
C ASP A 71 -46.35 11.17 -12.56
N LYS A 72 -46.60 11.72 -11.38
CA LYS A 72 -45.58 11.98 -10.38
C LYS A 72 -44.98 10.66 -9.82
N MET A 73 -45.79 9.64 -9.59
CA MET A 73 -45.32 8.31 -9.18
C MET A 73 -44.45 7.65 -10.25
N LYS A 74 -44.85 7.81 -11.53
CA LYS A 74 -44.06 7.39 -12.67
C LYS A 74 -42.71 8.12 -12.70
N LEU A 75 -42.72 9.44 -12.57
CA LEU A 75 -41.50 10.25 -12.53
C LEU A 75 -40.52 9.78 -11.42
N LEU A 76 -41.05 9.56 -10.21
CA LEU A 76 -40.23 9.03 -9.10
C LEU A 76 -39.62 7.68 -9.42
N ARG A 77 -40.39 6.79 -10.02
CA ARG A 77 -39.89 5.46 -10.44
C ARG A 77 -38.79 5.56 -11.50
N ASP A 78 -39.02 6.36 -12.53
CA ASP A 78 -38.08 6.54 -13.64
C ASP A 78 -36.78 7.21 -13.15
N GLN A 79 -36.87 8.20 -12.25
CA GLN A 79 -35.72 8.83 -11.61
C GLN A 79 -34.90 7.81 -10.83
N LEU A 80 -35.52 6.98 -9.98
CA LEU A 80 -34.78 5.94 -9.25
C LEU A 80 -34.10 4.96 -10.19
N LYS A 81 -34.77 4.54 -11.25
CA LYS A 81 -34.21 3.60 -12.24
C LYS A 81 -32.97 4.13 -12.91
N THR A 82 -32.98 5.40 -13.30
CA THR A 82 -31.88 6.03 -14.07
C THR A 82 -30.76 6.55 -13.18
N LEU A 83 -31.06 6.96 -11.94
CA LEU A 83 -30.10 7.67 -11.06
C LEU A 83 -29.29 6.74 -10.16
N VAL A 84 -29.89 5.65 -9.63
CA VAL A 84 -29.28 4.88 -8.53
C VAL A 84 -27.95 4.26 -8.92
N ASN A 85 -27.89 3.56 -10.06
CA ASN A 85 -26.69 2.86 -10.46
C ASN A 85 -25.55 3.81 -10.86
N PRO A 86 -25.78 4.85 -11.71
CA PRO A 86 -24.75 5.82 -12.02
C PRO A 86 -24.19 6.55 -10.78
N VAL A 87 -25.05 6.98 -9.86
CA VAL A 87 -24.61 7.67 -8.65
C VAL A 87 -23.78 6.76 -7.77
N LYS A 88 -24.22 5.52 -7.52
CA LYS A 88 -23.47 4.56 -6.69
C LYS A 88 -22.12 4.14 -7.29
N ALA A 89 -22.02 4.16 -8.60
CA ALA A 89 -20.76 3.90 -9.32
C ALA A 89 -19.81 5.11 -9.33
N SER A 90 -20.31 6.32 -9.08
CA SER A 90 -19.53 7.55 -9.15
C SER A 90 -18.45 7.64 -8.07
N LEU A 91 -17.37 8.36 -8.35
CA LEU A 91 -16.34 8.70 -7.37
C LEU A 91 -16.94 9.50 -6.20
N ASN A 92 -17.91 10.35 -6.53
CA ASN A 92 -18.58 11.20 -5.56
C ASN A 92 -19.35 10.40 -4.50
N TYR A 93 -19.99 9.29 -4.87
CA TYR A 93 -20.61 8.39 -3.90
C TYR A 93 -19.58 7.47 -3.21
N ARG A 94 -18.68 6.86 -3.96
CA ARG A 94 -17.74 5.86 -3.43
C ARG A 94 -16.86 6.41 -2.31
N ASN A 95 -16.36 7.64 -2.46
CA ASN A 95 -15.46 8.30 -1.51
C ASN A 95 -16.17 9.27 -0.55
N ALA A 96 -17.51 9.44 -0.65
CA ALA A 96 -18.26 10.35 0.21
C ALA A 96 -18.21 9.96 1.69
N ASP A 97 -18.48 10.92 2.56
CA ASP A 97 -18.66 10.68 3.99
C ASP A 97 -19.76 9.65 4.25
N TYR A 98 -19.55 8.83 5.25
CA TYR A 98 -20.51 7.80 5.65
C TYR A 98 -21.91 8.35 5.91
N ASN A 99 -22.01 9.52 6.60
CA ASN A 99 -23.29 10.14 6.90
C ASN A 99 -24.02 10.60 5.64
N LEU A 100 -23.32 11.18 4.66
CA LEU A 100 -23.92 11.61 3.40
C LEU A 100 -24.38 10.41 2.55
N LYS A 101 -23.59 9.34 2.49
CA LYS A 101 -24.03 8.06 1.89
C LYS A 101 -25.30 7.53 2.56
N ARG A 102 -25.35 7.58 3.90
CA ARG A 102 -26.50 7.12 4.67
C ARG A 102 -27.75 7.95 4.37
N GLN A 103 -27.63 9.28 4.27
CA GLN A 103 -28.73 10.18 3.91
C GLN A 103 -29.25 9.86 2.51
N PHE A 104 -28.37 9.73 1.52
CA PHE A 104 -28.77 9.36 0.16
C PHE A 104 -29.47 7.99 0.13
N ASN A 105 -28.91 6.97 0.78
CA ASN A 105 -29.54 5.66 0.84
C ASN A 105 -30.87 5.66 1.59
N LYS A 106 -31.05 6.52 2.61
CA LYS A 106 -32.32 6.71 3.33
C LYS A 106 -33.39 7.29 2.41
N ALA A 107 -33.07 8.35 1.67
CA ALA A 107 -33.99 8.95 0.71
C ALA A 107 -34.44 7.94 -0.38
N LEU A 108 -33.49 7.14 -0.88
CA LEU A 108 -33.80 6.06 -1.83
C LEU A 108 -34.70 4.98 -1.21
N LYS A 109 -34.48 4.62 0.05
CA LYS A 109 -35.32 3.62 0.75
C LYS A 109 -36.73 4.11 0.94
N GLU A 110 -36.92 5.37 1.36
CA GLU A 110 -38.23 5.99 1.52
C GLU A 110 -39.00 6.04 0.19
N ALA A 111 -38.37 6.49 -0.88
CA ALA A 111 -38.97 6.51 -2.21
C ALA A 111 -39.36 5.11 -2.72
N LYS A 112 -38.49 4.10 -2.53
CA LYS A 112 -38.80 2.70 -2.86
C LYS A 112 -39.95 2.17 -2.03
N GLY A 113 -40.06 2.57 -0.77
CA GLY A 113 -41.18 2.22 0.09
C GLY A 113 -42.52 2.71 -0.47
N VAL A 114 -42.61 3.98 -0.87
CA VAL A 114 -43.78 4.55 -1.49
C VAL A 114 -44.15 3.89 -2.83
N LEU A 115 -43.14 3.56 -3.63
CA LEU A 115 -43.35 2.90 -4.95
C LEU A 115 -43.70 1.42 -4.85
N ASN A 116 -43.68 0.81 -3.65
CA ASN A 116 -44.08 -0.58 -3.49
C ASN A 116 -45.59 -0.72 -3.78
N LYS A 117 -45.91 -1.56 -4.76
CA LYS A 117 -47.30 -1.72 -5.25
C LYS A 117 -48.28 -2.19 -4.17
N ASN A 118 -47.83 -3.10 -3.31
CA ASN A 118 -48.71 -3.78 -2.34
C ASN A 118 -48.69 -3.13 -0.96
N SER A 119 -47.54 -2.59 -0.53
CA SER A 119 -47.32 -2.07 0.82
C SER A 119 -46.95 -0.59 0.86
N GLY A 120 -46.97 0.10 -0.28
CA GLY A 120 -46.71 1.55 -0.34
C GLY A 120 -47.80 2.34 0.39
N THR A 121 -47.35 3.41 1.09
CA THR A 121 -48.27 4.33 1.82
C THR A 121 -49.04 5.19 0.86
N ASN A 122 -50.24 5.65 1.29
CA ASN A 122 -51.04 6.64 0.57
C ASN A 122 -50.42 8.03 0.76
N VAL A 123 -49.62 8.46 -0.22
CA VAL A 123 -48.95 9.77 -0.25
C VAL A 123 -49.58 10.64 -1.36
N ASN A 124 -49.61 11.96 -1.14
CA ASN A 124 -50.11 12.93 -2.11
C ASN A 124 -48.99 13.45 -3.05
N ILE A 125 -49.34 14.28 -4.01
CA ILE A 125 -48.43 14.86 -5.00
C ILE A 125 -47.29 15.65 -4.32
N ASN A 126 -47.56 16.41 -3.28
CA ASN A 126 -46.57 17.22 -2.56
C ASN A 126 -45.54 16.32 -1.85
N ASP A 127 -46.01 15.22 -1.24
CA ASP A 127 -45.14 14.24 -0.60
C ASP A 127 -44.16 13.62 -1.63
N ILE A 128 -44.64 13.29 -2.84
CA ILE A 128 -43.80 12.75 -3.91
C ILE A 128 -42.80 13.81 -4.40
N GLN A 129 -43.23 15.05 -4.56
CA GLN A 129 -42.34 16.14 -4.93
C GLN A 129 -41.25 16.36 -3.86
N HIS A 130 -41.59 16.21 -2.59
CA HIS A 130 -40.64 16.29 -1.49
C HIS A 130 -39.61 15.15 -1.56
N LEU A 131 -40.04 13.91 -1.83
CA LEU A 131 -39.13 12.76 -2.02
C LEU A 131 -38.17 12.97 -3.19
N LEU A 132 -38.65 13.48 -4.33
CA LEU A 132 -37.79 13.81 -5.47
C LEU A 132 -36.72 14.82 -5.08
N THR A 133 -37.11 15.90 -4.42
CA THR A 133 -36.19 16.94 -3.93
C THR A 133 -35.21 16.41 -2.90
N GLN A 134 -35.62 15.54 -1.98
CA GLN A 134 -34.75 14.93 -0.99
C GLN A 134 -33.69 14.06 -1.64
N ILE A 135 -34.02 13.27 -2.68
CA ILE A 135 -33.08 12.43 -3.42
C ILE A 135 -32.04 13.30 -4.11
N ASP A 136 -32.48 14.36 -4.83
CA ASP A 136 -31.59 15.27 -5.53
C ASP A 136 -30.67 16.01 -4.57
N ASN A 137 -31.18 16.56 -3.48
CA ASN A 137 -30.38 17.23 -2.45
C ASN A 137 -29.34 16.27 -1.83
N ALA A 138 -29.77 15.06 -1.47
CA ALA A 138 -28.85 14.08 -0.88
C ALA A 138 -27.77 13.61 -1.86
N LYS A 139 -28.07 13.52 -3.17
CA LYS A 139 -27.11 13.28 -4.23
C LYS A 139 -26.11 14.44 -4.36
N ASP A 140 -26.60 15.66 -4.39
CA ASP A 140 -25.79 16.86 -4.60
C ASP A 140 -24.89 17.19 -3.38
N GLN A 141 -25.26 16.71 -2.19
CA GLN A 141 -24.43 16.80 -0.98
C GLN A 141 -23.30 15.78 -0.92
N LEU A 142 -23.27 14.77 -1.78
CA LEU A 142 -22.16 13.81 -1.83
C LEU A 142 -20.86 14.57 -2.11
N ASN A 143 -19.81 14.29 -1.33
CA ASN A 143 -18.55 15.03 -1.33
C ASN A 143 -17.33 14.17 -1.69
N GLY A 144 -17.54 13.00 -2.27
CA GLY A 144 -16.48 12.01 -2.42
C GLY A 144 -15.35 12.45 -3.37
N GLU A 145 -15.62 13.21 -4.40
CA GLU A 145 -14.59 13.71 -5.32
C GLU A 145 -13.68 14.73 -4.62
N GLN A 146 -14.27 15.64 -3.85
CA GLN A 146 -13.50 16.60 -3.06
C GLN A 146 -12.65 15.89 -2.02
N ARG A 147 -13.22 14.95 -1.26
CA ARG A 147 -12.49 14.16 -0.26
C ARG A 147 -11.36 13.35 -0.86
N LEU A 148 -11.58 12.74 -2.03
CA LEU A 148 -10.54 12.01 -2.74
C LEU A 148 -9.36 12.94 -3.07
N LYS A 149 -9.63 14.11 -3.64
CA LYS A 149 -8.60 15.10 -3.98
C LYS A 149 -7.82 15.57 -2.74
N GLU A 150 -8.53 15.92 -1.68
CA GLU A 150 -7.90 16.35 -0.41
C GLU A 150 -7.04 15.23 0.18
N HIS A 151 -7.52 13.98 0.11
CA HIS A 151 -6.79 12.83 0.62
C HIS A 151 -5.53 12.53 -0.20
N GLN A 152 -5.61 12.62 -1.54
CA GLN A 152 -4.44 12.53 -2.42
C GLN A 152 -3.39 13.56 -2.04
N GLN A 153 -3.77 14.84 -1.92
CA GLN A 153 -2.85 15.93 -1.56
C GLN A 153 -2.17 15.70 -0.19
N LYS A 154 -2.95 15.31 0.83
CA LYS A 154 -2.40 15.03 2.16
C LYS A 154 -1.43 13.86 2.14
N SER A 155 -1.76 12.80 1.41
CA SER A 155 -0.90 11.62 1.28
C SER A 155 0.39 11.92 0.51
N GLU A 156 0.34 12.74 -0.55
CA GLU A 156 1.55 13.19 -1.26
C GLU A 156 2.47 13.99 -0.33
N VAL A 157 1.92 14.93 0.44
CA VAL A 157 2.70 15.72 1.41
C VAL A 157 3.34 14.81 2.47
N TYR A 158 2.61 13.81 2.95
CA TYR A 158 3.13 12.82 3.90
C TYR A 158 4.31 12.05 3.31
N VAL A 159 4.17 11.51 2.10
CA VAL A 159 5.27 10.78 1.40
C VAL A 159 6.51 11.65 1.24
N ILE A 160 6.33 12.93 0.89
CA ILE A 160 7.45 13.85 0.67
C ILE A 160 8.18 14.17 1.98
N LYS A 161 7.43 14.44 3.06
CA LYS A 161 7.98 14.99 4.31
C LYS A 161 8.38 13.93 5.32
N GLU A 162 7.56 12.87 5.47
CA GLU A 162 7.70 11.91 6.55
C GLU A 162 8.47 10.64 6.13
N LEU A 163 8.40 10.25 4.83
CA LEU A 163 9.14 9.10 4.34
C LEU A 163 10.51 9.52 3.79
N ASP A 164 11.34 10.03 4.68
CA ASP A 164 12.60 10.70 4.33
C ASP A 164 13.72 9.74 3.92
N ILE A 165 13.61 8.44 4.18
CA ILE A 165 14.61 7.45 3.77
C ILE A 165 14.41 7.01 2.33
N LEU A 166 13.20 7.06 1.79
CA LEU A 166 12.95 6.77 0.39
C LEU A 166 13.73 7.71 -0.54
N ASN A 167 14.30 7.18 -1.61
CA ASN A 167 14.91 7.98 -2.67
C ASN A 167 13.85 8.66 -3.56
N ASN A 168 14.28 9.60 -4.39
CA ASN A 168 13.38 10.39 -5.25
C ASN A 168 12.57 9.52 -6.22
N ALA A 169 13.15 8.46 -6.78
CA ALA A 169 12.46 7.56 -7.69
C ALA A 169 11.35 6.75 -6.99
N GLN A 170 11.60 6.30 -5.76
CA GLN A 170 10.61 5.61 -4.93
C GLN A 170 9.46 6.55 -4.54
N LYS A 171 9.78 7.76 -4.06
CA LYS A 171 8.77 8.78 -3.74
C LYS A 171 7.91 9.13 -4.96
N ALA A 172 8.53 9.34 -6.11
CA ALA A 172 7.81 9.64 -7.35
C ALA A 172 6.88 8.50 -7.77
N ALA A 173 7.31 7.24 -7.65
CA ALA A 173 6.49 6.07 -7.94
C ALA A 173 5.26 5.99 -7.02
N VAL A 174 5.42 6.19 -5.71
CA VAL A 174 4.32 6.20 -4.73
C VAL A 174 3.35 7.34 -5.02
N ILE A 175 3.84 8.56 -5.25
CA ILE A 175 3.02 9.73 -5.57
C ILE A 175 2.20 9.50 -6.84
N ASN A 176 2.79 8.91 -7.88
CA ASN A 176 2.08 8.57 -9.11
C ASN A 176 0.95 7.56 -8.86
N GLN A 177 1.16 6.56 -8.00
CA GLN A 177 0.11 5.61 -7.60
C GLN A 177 -1.01 6.30 -6.82
N ILE A 178 -0.69 7.20 -5.88
CA ILE A 178 -1.67 8.00 -5.13
C ILE A 178 -2.53 8.83 -6.11
N ARG A 179 -1.93 9.54 -7.05
CA ARG A 179 -2.63 10.37 -8.05
C ARG A 179 -3.51 9.55 -8.99
N ALA A 180 -3.07 8.36 -9.36
CA ALA A 180 -3.83 7.47 -10.23
C ALA A 180 -5.02 6.80 -9.51
N SER A 181 -4.97 6.69 -8.18
CA SER A 181 -6.00 6.01 -7.40
C SER A 181 -7.32 6.77 -7.43
N LYS A 182 -8.41 6.03 -7.56
CA LYS A 182 -9.80 6.51 -7.57
C LYS A 182 -10.54 6.18 -6.26
N ASP A 183 -9.84 5.71 -5.25
CA ASP A 183 -10.43 5.23 -4.00
C ASP A 183 -9.53 5.57 -2.82
N ILE A 184 -10.10 6.23 -1.79
CA ILE A 184 -9.40 6.64 -0.57
C ILE A 184 -8.81 5.43 0.17
N LYS A 185 -9.51 4.30 0.19
CA LYS A 185 -9.01 3.09 0.84
C LYS A 185 -7.76 2.55 0.15
N MET A 186 -7.74 2.60 -1.19
CA MET A 186 -6.55 2.21 -1.97
C MET A 186 -5.38 3.16 -1.72
N ILE A 187 -5.64 4.47 -1.57
CA ILE A 187 -4.58 5.44 -1.22
C ILE A 187 -3.97 5.10 0.14
N ASN A 188 -4.78 4.78 1.14
CA ASN A 188 -4.27 4.36 2.44
C ASN A 188 -3.35 3.13 2.31
N GLN A 189 -3.76 2.12 1.55
CA GLN A 189 -2.94 0.94 1.31
C GLN A 189 -1.61 1.27 0.60
N ILE A 190 -1.62 2.20 -0.36
CA ILE A 190 -0.40 2.67 -1.03
C ILE A 190 0.54 3.35 -0.03
N VAL A 191 0.00 4.18 0.87
CA VAL A 191 0.78 4.85 1.90
C VAL A 191 1.33 3.86 2.92
N ASP A 192 0.54 2.89 3.37
CA ASP A 192 0.98 1.83 4.29
C ASP A 192 2.15 1.03 3.69
N ASN A 193 2.04 0.62 2.44
CA ASN A 193 3.12 -0.08 1.73
C ASN A 193 4.38 0.82 1.57
N ALA A 194 4.20 2.13 1.40
CA ALA A 194 5.33 3.06 1.31
C ALA A 194 6.03 3.26 2.66
N ILE A 195 5.30 3.21 3.77
CA ILE A 195 5.86 3.21 5.13
C ILE A 195 6.72 1.95 5.34
N GLU A 196 6.19 0.77 5.00
CA GLU A 196 6.95 -0.48 5.08
C GLU A 196 8.23 -0.45 4.22
N LEU A 197 8.15 0.13 3.03
CA LEU A 197 9.32 0.32 2.17
C LEU A 197 10.34 1.28 2.79
N ASN A 198 9.88 2.38 3.40
CA ASN A 198 10.75 3.33 4.10
C ASN A 198 11.49 2.67 5.27
N ASP A 199 10.81 1.83 6.04
CA ASP A 199 11.40 1.09 7.15
C ASP A 199 12.43 0.05 6.67
N ALA A 200 12.15 -0.62 5.56
CA ALA A 200 13.11 -1.52 4.93
C ALA A 200 14.35 -0.77 4.41
N MET A 201 14.18 0.42 3.82
CA MET A 201 15.28 1.30 3.41
C MET A 201 16.10 1.81 4.60
N GLN A 202 15.46 2.11 5.72
CA GLN A 202 16.16 2.44 6.97
C GLN A 202 17.01 1.27 7.46
N SER A 203 16.44 0.07 7.47
CA SER A 203 17.17 -1.17 7.83
C SER A 203 18.36 -1.42 6.91
N LEU A 204 18.19 -1.22 5.59
CA LEU A 204 19.27 -1.31 4.63
C LEU A 204 20.40 -0.31 4.94
N LYS A 205 20.06 0.93 5.22
CA LYS A 205 21.02 2.01 5.55
C LYS A 205 21.81 1.69 6.82
N GLU A 206 21.12 1.23 7.86
CA GLU A 206 21.76 0.82 9.13
C GLU A 206 22.70 -0.36 8.92
N HIS A 207 22.27 -1.35 8.13
CA HIS A 207 23.06 -2.53 7.83
C HIS A 207 24.34 -2.20 7.04
N VAL A 208 24.23 -1.37 5.99
CA VAL A 208 25.40 -0.87 5.24
C VAL A 208 26.36 -0.13 6.17
N THR A 209 25.83 0.76 7.03
CA THR A 209 26.65 1.53 7.98
C THR A 209 27.40 0.60 8.93
N GLN A 210 26.71 -0.39 9.49
CA GLN A 210 27.30 -1.37 10.41
C GLN A 210 28.38 -2.19 9.72
N LEU A 211 28.10 -2.75 8.55
CA LEU A 211 29.04 -3.59 7.82
C LEU A 211 30.29 -2.81 7.37
N THR A 212 30.10 -1.58 6.89
CA THR A 212 31.21 -0.72 6.47
C THR A 212 32.13 -0.37 7.65
N ALA A 213 31.55 -0.07 8.82
CA ALA A 213 32.33 0.28 10.01
C ALA A 213 33.08 -0.90 10.64
N THR A 214 32.58 -2.14 10.49
CA THR A 214 33.13 -3.30 11.22
C THR A 214 33.92 -4.28 10.37
N THR A 215 33.76 -4.27 9.04
CA THR A 215 34.30 -5.33 8.19
C THR A 215 35.60 -4.94 7.50
N ARG A 216 35.74 -3.74 6.94
CA ARG A 216 36.91 -3.37 6.11
C ARG A 216 38.25 -3.34 6.87
N ASP A 217 38.21 -2.99 8.17
CA ASP A 217 39.39 -2.96 9.02
C ASP A 217 39.61 -4.30 9.76
N ASN A 218 38.80 -5.31 9.47
CA ASN A 218 38.87 -6.61 10.11
C ASN A 218 39.87 -7.53 9.39
N ILE A 219 40.57 -8.34 10.17
CA ILE A 219 41.50 -9.41 9.71
C ILE A 219 40.82 -10.28 8.65
N GLU A 220 39.53 -10.56 8.80
CA GLU A 220 38.75 -11.39 7.88
C GLU A 220 38.66 -10.78 6.49
N TYR A 221 38.44 -9.47 6.36
CA TYR A 221 38.40 -8.78 5.06
C TYR A 221 39.81 -8.52 4.52
N LEU A 222 40.73 -8.03 5.37
CA LEU A 222 42.07 -7.63 4.94
C LEU A 222 42.85 -8.77 4.30
N ASN A 223 42.71 -9.99 4.81
CA ASN A 223 43.43 -11.17 4.36
C ASN A 223 42.63 -12.07 3.40
N ALA A 224 41.38 -11.74 3.10
CA ALA A 224 40.57 -12.56 2.19
C ALA A 224 41.08 -12.56 0.74
N ASP A 225 40.64 -13.54 -0.02
CA ASP A 225 40.85 -13.58 -1.46
C ASP A 225 40.25 -12.35 -2.13
N GLU A 226 40.92 -11.82 -3.14
CA GLU A 226 40.51 -10.60 -3.82
C GLU A 226 39.10 -10.70 -4.43
N ASP A 227 38.78 -11.84 -5.02
CA ASP A 227 37.46 -12.11 -5.59
C ASP A 227 36.35 -12.02 -4.54
N LEU A 228 36.60 -12.47 -3.32
CA LEU A 228 35.61 -12.40 -2.20
C LEU A 228 35.47 -10.99 -1.67
N LYS A 229 36.57 -10.22 -1.61
CA LYS A 229 36.53 -8.79 -1.30
C LYS A 229 35.70 -8.04 -2.33
N LEU A 230 35.90 -8.28 -3.62
CA LEU A 230 35.16 -7.66 -4.71
C LEU A 230 33.67 -8.02 -4.65
N GLN A 231 33.30 -9.25 -4.32
CA GLN A 231 31.90 -9.64 -4.12
C GLN A 231 31.26 -8.88 -2.95
N TYR A 232 31.95 -8.78 -1.83
CA TYR A 232 31.48 -8.00 -0.67
C TYR A 232 31.31 -6.52 -1.01
N ASP A 233 32.32 -5.89 -1.59
CA ASP A 233 32.28 -4.48 -1.99
C ASP A 233 31.19 -4.20 -3.02
N TYR A 234 30.96 -5.12 -3.95
CA TYR A 234 29.88 -5.01 -4.93
C TYR A 234 28.50 -5.02 -4.28
N ALA A 235 28.26 -5.92 -3.30
CA ALA A 235 27.00 -5.97 -2.56
C ALA A 235 26.75 -4.66 -1.80
N ILE A 236 27.77 -4.11 -1.12
CA ILE A 236 27.71 -2.82 -0.43
C ILE A 236 27.43 -1.67 -1.42
N ASN A 237 28.10 -1.66 -2.56
CA ASN A 237 27.91 -0.62 -3.57
C ASN A 237 26.50 -0.64 -4.18
N LEU A 238 25.95 -1.82 -4.45
CA LEU A 238 24.56 -1.95 -4.91
C LEU A 238 23.58 -1.35 -3.90
N ALA A 239 23.75 -1.62 -2.62
CA ALA A 239 22.91 -1.07 -1.56
C ALA A 239 23.06 0.46 -1.48
N ASN A 240 24.29 1.00 -1.54
CA ASN A 240 24.52 2.44 -1.55
C ASN A 240 23.90 3.13 -2.75
N ASN A 241 23.91 2.50 -3.93
CA ASN A 241 23.26 3.04 -5.14
C ASN A 241 21.74 3.18 -4.96
N VAL A 242 21.10 2.28 -4.24
CA VAL A 242 19.66 2.39 -3.95
C VAL A 242 19.39 3.42 -2.87
N LEU A 243 20.30 3.56 -1.90
CA LEU A 243 20.22 4.55 -0.81
C LEU A 243 20.51 5.99 -1.27
N ASP A 244 21.08 6.18 -2.47
CA ASP A 244 21.29 7.51 -3.05
C ASP A 244 19.93 8.21 -3.20
N LYS A 245 19.80 9.35 -2.53
CA LYS A 245 18.55 10.12 -2.50
C LYS A 245 18.14 10.64 -3.88
N GLU A 246 19.10 11.09 -4.66
CA GLU A 246 18.84 11.78 -5.92
C GLU A 246 18.80 10.81 -7.11
N ASN A 247 19.75 9.87 -7.14
CA ASN A 247 19.99 9.00 -8.29
C ASN A 247 19.57 7.55 -8.04
N GLY A 248 19.14 7.21 -6.83
CA GLY A 248 18.73 5.87 -6.47
C GLY A 248 17.54 5.38 -7.30
N THR A 249 17.59 4.09 -7.68
CA THR A 249 16.53 3.46 -8.46
C THR A 249 15.33 3.07 -7.59
N ASN A 250 14.14 3.02 -8.21
CA ASN A 250 12.95 2.49 -7.54
C ASN A 250 13.06 0.97 -7.41
N LYS A 251 13.24 0.49 -6.18
CA LYS A 251 13.23 -0.93 -5.82
C LYS A 251 12.12 -1.21 -4.84
N ASP A 252 11.48 -2.37 -4.97
CA ASP A 252 10.46 -2.83 -4.03
C ASP A 252 11.08 -3.41 -2.75
N ILE A 253 10.23 -3.65 -1.75
CA ILE A 253 10.64 -4.11 -0.43
C ILE A 253 11.37 -5.47 -0.48
N ASN A 254 10.95 -6.40 -1.35
CA ASN A 254 11.56 -7.73 -1.42
C ASN A 254 13.00 -7.64 -1.95
N ILE A 255 13.24 -6.74 -2.91
CA ILE A 255 14.59 -6.48 -3.43
C ILE A 255 15.47 -5.85 -2.33
N ILE A 256 14.92 -4.90 -1.55
CA ILE A 256 15.66 -4.30 -0.44
C ILE A 256 16.06 -5.35 0.61
N ILE A 257 15.12 -6.22 1.01
CA ILE A 257 15.39 -7.31 1.95
C ILE A 257 16.45 -8.28 1.37
N GLY A 258 16.32 -8.61 0.08
CA GLY A 258 17.31 -9.45 -0.61
C GLY A 258 18.72 -8.84 -0.67
N MET A 259 18.85 -7.51 -0.75
CA MET A 259 20.13 -6.82 -0.68
C MET A 259 20.80 -6.97 0.69
N ILE A 260 20.03 -6.86 1.78
CA ILE A 260 20.54 -7.10 3.14
C ILE A 260 21.10 -8.51 3.24
N GLN A 261 20.35 -9.52 2.80
CA GLN A 261 20.80 -10.90 2.83
C GLN A 261 22.06 -11.13 1.97
N ASN A 262 22.11 -10.54 0.77
CA ASN A 262 23.28 -10.66 -0.11
C ASN A 262 24.55 -10.06 0.50
N MET A 263 24.44 -8.97 1.26
CA MET A 263 25.57 -8.38 1.98
C MET A 263 26.08 -9.31 3.09
N ASP A 264 25.15 -9.93 3.85
CA ASP A 264 25.50 -10.90 4.89
C ASP A 264 26.17 -12.15 4.30
N ASP A 265 25.62 -12.68 3.20
CA ASP A 265 26.17 -13.84 2.50
C ASP A 265 27.58 -13.54 1.97
N ALA A 266 27.78 -12.37 1.35
CA ALA A 266 29.08 -11.96 0.84
C ALA A 266 30.09 -11.78 1.97
N ARG A 267 29.68 -11.25 3.12
CA ARG A 267 30.52 -11.16 4.32
C ARG A 267 30.89 -12.54 4.86
N ALA A 268 29.93 -13.45 4.93
CA ALA A 268 30.16 -14.82 5.43
C ALA A 268 31.12 -15.65 4.54
N LEU A 269 31.25 -15.26 3.28
CA LEU A 269 32.21 -15.92 2.35
C LEU A 269 33.65 -15.43 2.51
N LEU A 270 33.92 -14.33 3.22
CA LEU A 270 35.25 -13.83 3.46
C LEU A 270 36.09 -14.92 4.19
N ASN A 271 37.29 -15.21 3.70
CA ASN A 271 38.12 -16.31 4.17
C ASN A 271 39.45 -15.85 4.79
N GLY A 272 39.57 -14.56 5.12
CA GLY A 272 40.83 -13.97 5.54
C GLY A 272 41.45 -14.57 6.79
N ILE A 273 40.62 -14.95 7.78
CA ILE A 273 41.12 -15.64 9.01
C ILE A 273 41.75 -16.99 8.66
N ALA A 274 41.10 -17.76 7.79
CA ALA A 274 41.65 -19.07 7.35
C ALA A 274 42.98 -18.87 6.60
N ARG A 275 43.03 -17.94 5.65
CA ARG A 275 44.24 -17.63 4.88
C ARG A 275 45.37 -17.11 5.76
N LEU A 276 45.11 -16.27 6.75
CA LEU A 276 46.12 -15.81 7.69
C LEU A 276 46.70 -16.99 8.49
N LYS A 277 45.86 -17.90 8.99
CA LYS A 277 46.31 -19.13 9.68
C LYS A 277 47.15 -20.01 8.79
N ASP A 278 46.76 -20.19 7.53
CA ASP A 278 47.54 -21.00 6.56
C ASP A 278 48.89 -20.36 6.25
N ALA A 279 48.92 -19.02 6.08
CA ALA A 279 50.17 -18.27 5.90
C ALA A 279 51.08 -18.38 7.11
N GLN A 280 50.57 -18.23 8.33
CA GLN A 280 51.34 -18.42 9.59
C GLN A 280 51.87 -19.83 9.70
N ALA A 281 51.04 -20.86 9.44
CA ALA A 281 51.49 -22.27 9.47
C ALA A 281 52.59 -22.57 8.48
N LYS A 282 52.48 -22.03 7.26
CA LYS A 282 53.53 -22.15 6.24
C LYS A 282 54.82 -21.45 6.66
N ALA A 283 54.72 -20.20 7.12
CA ALA A 283 55.87 -19.44 7.61
C ALA A 283 56.57 -20.12 8.79
N HIS A 284 55.81 -20.73 9.72
CA HIS A 284 56.37 -21.54 10.81
C HIS A 284 57.17 -22.72 10.30
N ASN A 285 56.74 -23.42 9.27
CA ASN A 285 57.47 -24.52 8.66
C ASN A 285 58.77 -24.03 7.98
N ASP A 286 58.66 -22.91 7.25
CA ASP A 286 59.81 -22.29 6.58
C ASP A 286 60.92 -21.89 7.61
N ILE A 287 60.54 -21.28 8.74
CA ILE A 287 61.48 -20.97 9.85
C ILE A 287 62.09 -22.22 10.44
N LYS A 288 61.31 -23.30 10.68
CA LYS A 288 61.82 -24.56 11.20
C LYS A 288 62.84 -25.24 10.24
N GLU A 289 62.56 -25.24 8.95
CA GLU A 289 63.44 -25.74 7.93
C GLU A 289 64.75 -24.95 7.89
N THR A 290 64.66 -23.60 7.93
CA THR A 290 65.87 -22.76 8.00
C THR A 290 66.62 -22.98 9.29
N LEU A 291 66.00 -23.12 10.44
CA LEU A 291 66.65 -23.46 11.70
C LEU A 291 67.43 -24.82 11.63
N ILE A 292 66.78 -25.88 11.10
CA ILE A 292 67.36 -27.17 10.97
C ILE A 292 68.61 -27.10 10.07
N ARG A 293 68.52 -26.45 8.92
CA ARG A 293 69.63 -26.25 7.99
C ARG A 293 70.79 -25.49 8.62
N GLN A 294 70.53 -24.42 9.37
CA GLN A 294 71.52 -23.58 10.01
C GLN A 294 72.18 -24.31 11.19
N LEU A 295 71.45 -25.12 11.95
CA LEU A 295 72.02 -25.95 13.00
C LEU A 295 72.98 -27.06 12.44
N ASP A 296 72.61 -27.61 11.29
CA ASP A 296 73.49 -28.60 10.59
C ASP A 296 74.79 -27.93 10.07
N GLU A 297 74.66 -26.71 9.48
CA GLU A 297 75.82 -25.93 9.05
C GLU A 297 76.80 -25.63 10.22
N ILE A 298 76.25 -25.14 11.35
CA ILE A 298 76.99 -24.84 12.58
C ILE A 298 77.70 -26.11 13.11
N GLU A 299 77.06 -27.26 13.09
CA GLU A 299 77.62 -28.50 13.54
C GLU A 299 78.82 -28.92 12.70
N HIS A 300 78.78 -28.69 11.38
CA HIS A 300 79.86 -29.04 10.44
C HIS A 300 80.91 -27.93 10.22
N ALA A 301 80.72 -26.74 10.80
CA ALA A 301 81.58 -25.58 10.66
C ALA A 301 83.02 -25.90 11.30
N ASN A 302 84.05 -25.27 10.74
CA ASN A 302 85.40 -25.36 11.26
C ASN A 302 85.60 -24.31 12.40
N ALA A 303 84.94 -24.50 13.55
CA ALA A 303 84.91 -23.63 14.68
C ALA A 303 85.10 -24.38 16.02
N THR A 304 85.37 -23.65 17.11
CA THR A 304 85.52 -24.26 18.45
C THR A 304 84.12 -24.76 18.94
N SER A 305 84.16 -25.74 19.88
CA SER A 305 82.93 -26.25 20.50
C SER A 305 82.10 -25.08 21.16
N ASN A 306 82.83 -24.16 21.84
CA ASN A 306 82.23 -23.02 22.49
C ASN A 306 81.52 -22.06 21.48
N SER A 307 82.19 -21.77 20.34
CA SER A 307 81.61 -20.95 19.25
C SER A 307 80.37 -21.61 18.63
N LYS A 308 80.43 -22.94 18.43
CA LYS A 308 79.28 -23.73 17.96
C LYS A 308 78.11 -23.70 18.92
N ASP A 309 78.37 -23.85 20.23
CA ASP A 309 77.31 -23.80 21.25
C ASP A 309 76.72 -22.40 21.36
N GLN A 310 77.51 -21.34 21.25
CA GLN A 310 76.99 -19.94 21.19
C GLN A 310 76.17 -19.70 19.93
N ALA A 311 76.63 -20.09 18.75
CA ALA A 311 75.88 -19.97 17.53
C ALA A 311 74.54 -20.72 17.59
N LYS A 312 74.53 -21.98 18.11
CA LYS A 312 73.27 -22.74 18.29
C LYS A 312 72.31 -22.04 19.25
N GLN A 313 72.74 -21.37 20.33
CA GLN A 313 71.90 -20.59 21.21
C GLN A 313 71.28 -19.37 20.47
N MET A 314 72.11 -18.64 19.69
CA MET A 314 71.68 -17.48 18.93
C MET A 314 70.66 -17.86 17.87
N VAL A 315 70.86 -18.88 17.03
CA VAL A 315 69.85 -19.26 16.02
C VAL A 315 68.54 -19.76 16.63
N ASN A 316 68.64 -20.49 17.78
CA ASN A 316 67.42 -20.91 18.50
C ASN A 316 66.64 -19.70 19.08
N GLU A 317 67.35 -18.66 19.51
CA GLU A 317 66.72 -17.42 20.03
C GLU A 317 66.09 -16.63 18.88
N GLU A 318 66.78 -16.43 17.75
CA GLU A 318 66.21 -15.73 16.57
C GLU A 318 65.04 -16.51 15.99
N SER A 319 65.12 -17.86 15.94
CA SER A 319 63.98 -18.69 15.51
C SER A 319 62.76 -18.47 16.43
N ARG A 320 62.92 -18.39 17.77
CA ARG A 320 61.81 -18.11 18.69
C ARG A 320 61.21 -16.72 18.49
N LYS A 321 62.04 -15.69 18.23
CA LYS A 321 61.62 -14.35 17.94
C LYS A 321 60.80 -14.31 16.63
N ALA A 322 61.31 -14.97 15.56
CA ALA A 322 60.63 -15.07 14.27
C ALA A 322 59.27 -15.74 14.40
N LEU A 323 59.19 -16.88 15.12
CA LEU A 323 57.92 -17.58 15.35
C LEU A 323 56.91 -16.73 16.15
N SER A 324 57.39 -15.94 17.14
CA SER A 324 56.53 -15.00 17.87
C SER A 324 55.99 -13.89 16.95
N ASN A 325 56.89 -13.27 16.17
CA ASN A 325 56.47 -12.20 15.21
C ASN A 325 55.49 -12.70 14.17
N ILE A 326 55.65 -13.95 13.68
CA ILE A 326 54.69 -14.59 12.76
C ILE A 326 53.34 -14.79 13.42
N ASN A 327 53.30 -15.23 14.71
CA ASN A 327 52.05 -15.41 15.45
C ASN A 327 51.29 -14.07 15.71
N ASP A 328 52.06 -13.01 15.95
CA ASP A 328 51.51 -11.67 16.25
C ASP A 328 51.09 -10.90 14.99
N ALA A 329 51.49 -11.41 13.81
CA ALA A 329 51.16 -10.79 12.53
C ALA A 329 49.68 -10.85 12.23
N THR A 330 49.07 -9.72 11.88
CA THR A 330 47.62 -9.53 11.60
C THR A 330 47.29 -9.52 10.10
N SER A 331 48.30 -9.57 9.23
CA SER A 331 48.15 -9.67 7.78
C SER A 331 49.09 -10.63 7.15
N ASN A 332 48.73 -11.17 5.98
CA ASN A 332 49.61 -12.08 5.19
C ASN A 332 50.93 -11.41 4.82
N ASP A 333 50.93 -10.10 4.57
CA ASP A 333 52.16 -9.35 4.27
C ASP A 333 53.07 -9.25 5.49
N LEU A 334 52.52 -9.00 6.68
CA LEU A 334 53.27 -9.00 7.93
C LEU A 334 53.81 -10.40 8.27
N VAL A 335 53.06 -11.47 7.97
CA VAL A 335 53.54 -12.85 8.12
C VAL A 335 54.76 -13.09 7.22
N ASN A 336 54.69 -12.70 5.94
CA ASN A 336 55.79 -12.83 5.01
C ASN A 336 57.02 -12.03 5.44
N GLN A 337 56.81 -10.78 5.85
CA GLN A 337 57.89 -9.94 6.36
C GLN A 337 58.54 -10.55 7.60
N ALA A 338 57.77 -10.99 8.60
CA ALA A 338 58.31 -11.63 9.80
C ALA A 338 59.06 -12.92 9.48
N LYS A 339 58.60 -13.72 8.49
CA LYS A 339 59.28 -14.91 8.01
C LYS A 339 60.63 -14.56 7.35
N ASP A 340 60.62 -13.59 6.41
CA ASP A 340 61.83 -13.24 5.64
C ASP A 340 62.89 -12.61 6.54
N GLU A 341 62.52 -11.73 7.47
CA GLU A 341 63.39 -11.18 8.49
C GLU A 341 63.95 -12.25 9.42
N GLY A 342 63.11 -13.19 9.86
CA GLY A 342 63.52 -14.31 10.72
C GLY A 342 64.45 -15.27 10.03
N GLN A 343 64.20 -15.64 8.77
CA GLN A 343 65.10 -16.47 7.97
C GLN A 343 66.46 -15.78 7.80
N SER A 344 66.45 -14.52 7.42
CA SER A 344 67.69 -13.73 7.28
C SER A 344 68.48 -13.66 8.59
N ALA A 345 67.83 -13.41 9.73
CA ALA A 345 68.49 -13.35 11.03
C ALA A 345 69.14 -14.71 11.41
N ILE A 346 68.48 -15.82 11.12
CA ILE A 346 69.00 -17.18 11.38
C ILE A 346 70.20 -17.50 10.48
N GLU A 347 70.10 -17.24 9.16
CA GLU A 347 71.11 -17.56 8.15
C GLU A 347 72.38 -16.75 8.29
N HIS A 348 72.40 -15.61 8.93
CA HIS A 348 73.55 -14.77 9.15
C HIS A 348 74.35 -15.14 10.45
N ILE A 349 73.99 -16.19 11.15
CA ILE A 349 74.70 -16.66 12.34
C ILE A 349 75.65 -17.83 11.99
N HIS A 350 76.94 -17.57 11.91
CA HIS A 350 77.95 -18.56 11.57
C HIS A 350 78.91 -18.82 12.78
N ALA A 351 79.26 -20.08 13.01
CA ALA A 351 80.11 -20.46 14.18
C ALA A 351 81.57 -20.06 14.04
N ASP A 352 82.06 -19.89 12.80
CA ASP A 352 83.41 -19.49 12.50
C ASP A 352 83.69 -18.00 12.60
N GLU A 353 82.60 -17.19 12.75
CA GLU A 353 82.69 -15.77 12.95
C GLU A 353 82.59 -15.39 14.48
N LEU A 354 82.40 -16.35 15.38
CA LEU A 354 82.28 -16.21 16.81
C LEU A 354 83.52 -16.78 17.51
#